data_ac27b15685d6d1ffedd320410db36b16
#
_entry.id   ac27b15685d6d1ffedd320410db36b16
#
_cell.length_a   1.000
_cell.length_b   1.000
_cell.length_c   1.000
_cell.angle_alpha   90.00
_cell.angle_beta   90.00
_cell.angle_gamma   90.00
#
_symmetry.space_group_name_H-M   'P 1'
#
loop_
_entity.id
_entity.type
_entity.pdbx_description
1 polymer ?
#
loop_
_entity_poly.entity_id
_entity_poly.type
_entity_poly.pdbx_seq_one_letter_code
_entity_poly.pdbx_strand_id
1 'polypeptide(L)'
;MMIMLMLAILLILICFKYARRPVYIPYKEMDFRSMLLAASSLLMAMYVLCYGKTLDWFASSKIICYTLLAPALLALLLWRQQHAEKPYVSLKPLGSWKRLLGYFYMLMIMFFSSTSTLVTNYLTTILKVDSVHTNSLCLWLLPGFALGGFICFWWFRWQRWRFRFLIAGGMFCFVIYFAILYFGVSPTSTYEMLYLPTFFRGLGMMTLIIAFGLYVAENLEFKYLLSNAFFVILFRSALSPVLGMSVCSNALYHLQQKNFYLLSESVTAADALAYNNYTSSLQSALAQGHGMSEAEQLATTSLYNTLYQQSLLLSLKEMLGILLIVTLIIAVVSRFIPFHKTVRVKVLKTGKDMI
;
A
#
# COMPACT_ATOMS: atom_id res chain seq x y z
N MET A 1 -5.61 18.83 10.26
CA MET A 1 -5.68 17.79 11.32
C MET A 1 -6.67 18.14 12.42
N MET A 2 -6.58 19.30 13.10
CA MET A 2 -7.53 19.71 14.16
C MET A 2 -8.99 19.73 13.73
N ILE A 3 -9.32 20.24 12.53
CA ILE A 3 -10.70 20.29 12.01
C ILE A 3 -11.29 18.90 11.82
N MET A 4 -10.50 17.95 11.33
CA MET A 4 -10.93 16.55 11.16
C MET A 4 -11.17 15.87 12.51
N LEU A 5 -10.36 16.18 13.50
CA LEU A 5 -10.51 15.66 14.86
C LEU A 5 -11.76 16.24 15.54
N MET A 6 -12.02 17.53 15.37
CA MET A 6 -13.25 18.20 15.83
C MET A 6 -14.51 17.61 15.16
N LEU A 7 -14.46 17.38 13.84
CA LEU A 7 -15.56 16.75 13.10
C LEU A 7 -15.80 15.31 13.57
N ALA A 8 -14.76 14.53 13.82
CA ALA A 8 -14.87 13.17 14.35
C ALA A 8 -15.50 13.16 15.75
N ILE A 9 -15.06 14.06 16.65
CA ILE A 9 -15.65 14.20 17.99
C ILE A 9 -17.12 14.60 17.91
N LEU A 10 -17.46 15.56 17.03
CA LEU A 10 -18.84 16.01 16.84
C LEU A 10 -19.73 14.89 16.30
N LEU A 11 -19.24 14.10 15.34
CA LEU A 11 -19.93 12.91 14.83
C LEU A 11 -20.17 11.88 15.93
N ILE A 12 -19.17 11.60 16.77
CA ILE A 12 -19.27 10.68 17.90
C ILE A 12 -20.34 11.19 18.88
N LEU A 13 -20.33 12.47 19.24
CA LEU A 13 -21.32 13.07 20.15
C LEU A 13 -22.75 13.00 19.58
N ILE A 14 -22.92 13.23 18.27
CA ILE A 14 -24.21 13.07 17.59
C ILE A 14 -24.67 11.63 17.64
N CYS A 15 -23.79 10.67 17.33
CA CYS A 15 -24.10 9.25 17.41
C CYS A 15 -24.54 8.83 18.83
N PHE A 16 -23.85 9.29 19.87
CA PHE A 16 -24.24 9.04 21.26
C PHE A 16 -25.61 9.63 21.60
N LYS A 17 -25.91 10.84 21.15
CA LYS A 17 -27.21 11.50 21.39
C LYS A 17 -28.39 10.77 20.73
N TYR A 18 -28.18 10.20 19.53
CA TYR A 18 -29.23 9.52 18.77
C TYR A 18 -29.24 7.99 18.94
N ALA A 19 -28.26 7.40 19.65
CA ALA A 19 -28.24 5.98 19.97
C ALA A 19 -29.38 5.64 20.95
N ARG A 20 -30.52 5.19 20.43
CA ARG A 20 -31.74 4.95 21.21
C ARG A 20 -31.65 3.75 22.15
N ARG A 21 -30.74 2.81 21.94
CA ARG A 21 -30.51 1.63 22.80
C ARG A 21 -29.02 1.28 22.80
N PRO A 22 -28.26 1.60 23.86
CA PRO A 22 -26.92 1.08 24.00
C PRO A 22 -27.02 -0.44 24.16
N VAL A 23 -26.42 -1.17 23.23
CA VAL A 23 -26.19 -2.62 23.42
C VAL A 23 -25.17 -2.73 24.53
N TYR A 24 -25.64 -3.08 25.72
CA TYR A 24 -24.76 -3.29 26.87
C TYR A 24 -23.99 -4.60 26.66
N ILE A 25 -22.74 -4.49 26.28
CA ILE A 25 -21.83 -5.64 26.25
C ILE A 25 -21.12 -5.66 27.60
N PRO A 26 -21.37 -6.68 28.45
CA PRO A 26 -20.72 -6.75 29.76
C PRO A 26 -19.20 -6.91 29.55
N TYR A 27 -18.41 -6.00 30.13
CA TYR A 27 -16.94 -6.02 30.03
C TYR A 27 -16.32 -7.37 30.46
N LYS A 28 -16.99 -8.12 31.34
CA LYS A 28 -16.58 -9.45 31.78
C LYS A 28 -16.61 -10.50 30.67
N GLU A 29 -17.38 -10.27 29.59
CA GLU A 29 -17.49 -11.20 28.48
C GLU A 29 -16.48 -10.86 27.34
N MET A 30 -15.77 -9.73 27.44
CA MET A 30 -14.77 -9.35 26.45
C MET A 30 -13.44 -10.05 26.75
N ASP A 31 -12.90 -10.74 25.76
CA ASP A 31 -11.60 -11.42 25.88
C ASP A 31 -10.44 -10.43 25.62
N PHE A 32 -10.19 -9.55 26.60
CA PHE A 32 -9.10 -8.56 26.55
C PHE A 32 -7.72 -9.19 26.35
N ARG A 33 -7.50 -10.42 26.86
CA ARG A 33 -6.22 -11.11 26.72
C ARG A 33 -5.94 -11.45 25.27
N SER A 34 -6.93 -11.94 24.54
CA SER A 34 -6.79 -12.22 23.10
C SER A 34 -6.63 -10.95 22.28
N MET A 35 -7.31 -9.87 22.65
CA MET A 35 -7.13 -8.57 22.00
C MET A 35 -5.71 -8.04 22.19
N LEU A 36 -5.16 -8.13 23.40
CA LEU A 36 -3.79 -7.69 23.69
C LEU A 36 -2.76 -8.55 22.96
N LEU A 37 -2.95 -9.88 22.89
CA LEU A 37 -2.09 -10.79 22.14
C LEU A 37 -2.12 -10.47 20.63
N ALA A 38 -3.29 -10.19 20.07
CA ALA A 38 -3.43 -9.80 18.67
C ALA A 38 -2.72 -8.48 18.39
N ALA A 39 -2.96 -7.47 19.23
CA ALA A 39 -2.33 -6.16 19.07
C ALA A 39 -0.80 -6.22 19.19
N SER A 40 -0.28 -6.92 20.22
CA SER A 40 1.17 -7.01 20.42
C SER A 40 1.87 -7.78 19.30
N SER A 41 1.30 -8.91 18.84
CA SER A 41 1.88 -9.68 17.74
C SER A 41 1.93 -8.88 16.43
N LEU A 42 0.85 -8.14 16.11
CA LEU A 42 0.78 -7.29 14.93
C LEU A 42 1.73 -6.10 15.01
N LEU A 43 1.79 -5.41 16.14
CA LEU A 43 2.69 -4.27 16.34
C LEU A 43 4.16 -4.69 16.20
N MET A 44 4.54 -5.83 16.78
CA MET A 44 5.90 -6.36 16.63
C MET A 44 6.22 -6.73 15.18
N ALA A 45 5.30 -7.40 14.48
CA ALA A 45 5.48 -7.73 13.08
C ALA A 45 5.61 -6.47 12.20
N MET A 46 4.76 -5.46 12.42
CA MET A 46 4.84 -4.18 11.72
C MET A 46 6.14 -3.43 12.02
N TYR A 47 6.60 -3.46 13.29
CA TYR A 47 7.87 -2.85 13.67
C TYR A 47 9.05 -3.46 12.91
N VAL A 48 9.11 -4.80 12.84
CA VAL A 48 10.16 -5.50 12.08
C VAL A 48 10.14 -5.09 10.60
N LEU A 49 8.96 -5.02 10.00
CA LEU A 49 8.82 -4.64 8.58
C LEU A 49 9.21 -3.17 8.34
N CYS A 50 8.80 -2.25 9.20
CA CYS A 50 9.10 -0.82 9.02
C CYS A 50 10.55 -0.47 9.30
N TYR A 51 11.12 -1.02 10.36
CA TYR A 51 12.45 -0.63 10.85
C TYR A 51 13.55 -1.62 10.49
N GLY A 52 13.24 -2.76 9.86
CA GLY A 52 14.22 -3.75 9.47
C GLY A 52 15.37 -3.17 8.68
N LYS A 53 15.07 -2.33 7.67
CA LYS A 53 16.08 -1.67 6.85
C LYS A 53 16.99 -0.70 7.64
N THR A 54 16.41 0.10 8.53
CA THR A 54 17.14 1.12 9.30
C THR A 54 18.00 0.55 10.42
N LEU A 55 17.71 -0.68 10.83
CA LEU A 55 18.41 -1.41 11.90
C LEU A 55 19.21 -2.61 11.36
N ASP A 56 19.51 -2.62 10.06
CA ASP A 56 20.27 -3.68 9.37
C ASP A 56 19.74 -5.10 9.63
N TRP A 57 18.40 -5.23 9.67
CA TRP A 57 17.70 -6.50 9.80
C TRP A 57 18.23 -7.35 10.96
N PHE A 58 18.72 -8.54 10.69
CA PHE A 58 19.19 -9.50 11.71
C PHE A 58 20.51 -9.12 12.39
N ALA A 59 21.15 -8.01 12.06
CA ALA A 59 22.28 -7.49 12.81
C ALA A 59 21.83 -6.86 14.14
N SER A 60 20.58 -6.41 14.26
CA SER A 60 20.04 -5.81 15.47
C SER A 60 19.37 -6.85 16.38
N SER A 61 19.80 -6.95 17.64
CA SER A 61 19.18 -7.81 18.66
C SER A 61 17.69 -7.52 18.86
N LYS A 62 17.26 -6.26 18.69
CA LYS A 62 15.84 -5.87 18.80
C LYS A 62 15.00 -6.49 17.69
N ILE A 63 15.49 -6.44 16.44
CA ILE A 63 14.79 -7.04 15.30
C ILE A 63 14.69 -8.56 15.45
N ILE A 64 15.78 -9.24 15.87
CA ILE A 64 15.78 -10.68 16.13
C ILE A 64 14.74 -11.04 17.19
N CYS A 65 14.73 -10.31 18.31
CA CYS A 65 13.79 -10.54 19.40
C CYS A 65 12.32 -10.41 18.92
N TYR A 66 11.98 -9.33 18.20
CA TYR A 66 10.62 -9.12 17.71
C TYR A 66 10.23 -10.09 16.58
N THR A 67 11.18 -10.51 15.75
CA THR A 67 10.94 -11.53 14.71
C THR A 67 10.61 -12.89 15.30
N LEU A 68 11.16 -13.24 16.46
CA LEU A 68 10.84 -14.47 17.17
C LEU A 68 9.57 -14.36 18.02
N LEU A 69 9.37 -13.21 18.69
CA LEU A 69 8.22 -12.99 19.55
C LEU A 69 6.90 -12.83 18.79
N ALA A 70 6.91 -12.14 17.63
CA ALA A 70 5.70 -11.90 16.87
C ALA A 70 4.98 -13.20 16.45
N PRO A 71 5.65 -14.19 15.79
CA PRO A 71 5.01 -15.46 15.46
C PRO A 71 4.68 -16.31 16.70
N ALA A 72 5.46 -16.25 17.78
CA ALA A 72 5.16 -16.95 19.02
C ALA A 72 3.87 -16.44 19.66
N LEU A 73 3.68 -15.12 19.75
CA LEU A 73 2.45 -14.51 20.25
C LEU A 73 1.25 -14.80 19.33
N LEU A 74 1.48 -14.82 18.02
CA LEU A 74 0.43 -15.17 17.05
C LEU A 74 0.04 -16.63 17.17
N ALA A 75 0.98 -17.54 17.36
CA ALA A 75 0.69 -18.97 17.61
C ALA A 75 -0.10 -19.17 18.91
N LEU A 76 0.29 -18.47 19.97
CA LEU A 76 -0.41 -18.50 21.26
C LEU A 76 -1.83 -17.91 21.13
N LEU A 77 -2.01 -16.85 20.34
CA LEU A 77 -3.33 -16.31 20.03
C LEU A 77 -4.19 -17.34 19.30
N LEU A 78 -3.66 -17.98 18.24
CA LEU A 78 -4.40 -18.99 17.48
C LEU A 78 -4.78 -20.19 18.33
N TRP A 79 -3.86 -20.69 19.13
CA TRP A 79 -4.13 -21.77 20.08
C TRP A 79 -5.24 -21.41 21.05
N ARG A 80 -5.17 -20.21 21.66
CA ARG A 80 -6.19 -19.71 22.56
C ARG A 80 -7.56 -19.56 21.90
N GLN A 81 -7.61 -19.02 20.66
CA GLN A 81 -8.86 -18.84 19.92
C GLN A 81 -9.54 -20.17 19.55
N GLN A 82 -8.78 -21.25 19.41
CA GLN A 82 -9.35 -22.58 19.14
C GLN A 82 -10.00 -23.21 20.38
N HIS A 83 -9.49 -22.90 21.58
CA HIS A 83 -9.94 -23.50 22.85
C HIS A 83 -10.90 -22.62 23.65
N ALA A 84 -11.10 -21.37 23.23
CA ALA A 84 -11.99 -20.45 23.93
C ALA A 84 -13.47 -20.75 23.61
N GLU A 85 -14.33 -20.81 24.64
CA GLU A 85 -15.77 -20.96 24.45
C GLU A 85 -16.41 -19.79 23.70
N LYS A 86 -15.95 -18.56 23.99
CA LYS A 86 -16.35 -17.32 23.31
C LYS A 86 -15.13 -16.66 22.69
N PRO A 87 -14.69 -17.10 21.48
CA PRO A 87 -13.49 -16.55 20.86
C PRO A 87 -13.69 -15.08 20.47
N TYR A 88 -12.67 -14.24 20.69
CA TYR A 88 -12.65 -12.83 20.28
C TYR A 88 -12.83 -12.70 18.75
N VAL A 89 -12.13 -13.54 17.99
CA VAL A 89 -12.26 -13.64 16.54
C VAL A 89 -12.44 -15.09 16.15
N SER A 90 -13.56 -15.41 15.52
CA SER A 90 -13.76 -16.76 14.98
C SER A 90 -12.88 -17.02 13.78
N LEU A 91 -12.11 -18.12 13.78
CA LEU A 91 -11.26 -18.51 12.65
C LEU A 91 -12.03 -19.17 11.49
N LYS A 92 -13.32 -19.46 11.67
CA LYS A 92 -14.16 -20.08 10.63
C LYS A 92 -14.18 -19.34 9.27
N PRO A 93 -14.16 -17.99 9.21
CA PRO A 93 -14.04 -17.29 7.93
C PRO A 93 -12.78 -17.64 7.13
N LEU A 94 -11.65 -17.95 7.79
CA LEU A 94 -10.41 -18.35 7.13
C LEU A 94 -10.46 -19.78 6.54
N GLY A 95 -11.33 -20.64 7.04
CA GLY A 95 -11.47 -22.02 6.53
C GLY A 95 -12.07 -22.15 5.12
N SER A 96 -12.58 -21.08 4.54
CA SER A 96 -13.12 -21.11 3.18
C SER A 96 -12.10 -20.57 2.16
N TRP A 97 -11.72 -21.41 1.20
CA TRP A 97 -10.80 -21.03 0.12
C TRP A 97 -11.25 -19.76 -0.64
N LYS A 98 -12.55 -19.63 -0.85
CA LYS A 98 -13.12 -18.42 -1.51
C LYS A 98 -12.84 -17.14 -0.73
N ARG A 99 -13.02 -17.16 0.58
CA ARG A 99 -12.76 -16.00 1.45
C ARG A 99 -11.27 -15.71 1.57
N LEU A 100 -10.47 -16.75 1.70
CA LEU A 100 -9.00 -16.61 1.73
C LEU A 100 -8.47 -15.93 0.45
N LEU A 101 -9.00 -16.33 -0.71
CA LEU A 101 -8.69 -15.70 -1.98
C LEU A 101 -9.11 -14.21 -1.98
N GLY A 102 -10.29 -13.89 -1.44
CA GLY A 102 -10.73 -12.49 -1.30
C GLY A 102 -9.83 -11.65 -0.40
N TYR A 103 -9.40 -12.18 0.74
CA TYR A 103 -8.45 -11.50 1.63
C TYR A 103 -7.08 -11.30 0.96
N PHE A 104 -6.60 -12.29 0.22
CA PHE A 104 -5.37 -12.18 -0.56
C PHE A 104 -5.43 -11.06 -1.59
N TYR A 105 -6.54 -10.97 -2.35
CA TYR A 105 -6.70 -9.86 -3.30
C TYR A 105 -6.82 -8.51 -2.60
N MET A 106 -7.49 -8.42 -1.45
CA MET A 106 -7.52 -7.19 -0.67
C MET A 106 -6.13 -6.76 -0.19
N LEU A 107 -5.29 -7.73 0.19
CA LEU A 107 -3.89 -7.47 0.52
C LEU A 107 -3.15 -6.94 -0.71
N MET A 108 -3.31 -7.57 -1.88
CA MET A 108 -2.64 -7.13 -3.12
C MET A 108 -3.06 -5.72 -3.57
N ILE A 109 -4.35 -5.36 -3.45
CA ILE A 109 -4.86 -4.03 -3.82
C ILE A 109 -4.14 -2.93 -3.02
N MET A 110 -4.05 -3.10 -1.71
CA MET A 110 -3.41 -2.12 -0.86
C MET A 110 -1.89 -2.15 -0.97
N PHE A 111 -1.30 -3.32 -1.24
CA PHE A 111 0.11 -3.45 -1.60
C PHE A 111 0.44 -2.59 -2.83
N PHE A 112 -0.32 -2.71 -3.91
CA PHE A 112 -0.13 -1.86 -5.10
C PHE A 112 -0.44 -0.39 -4.83
N SER A 113 -1.40 -0.09 -3.98
CA SER A 113 -1.68 1.30 -3.60
C SER A 113 -0.55 1.95 -2.79
N SER A 114 0.17 1.18 -1.96
CA SER A 114 1.29 1.70 -1.15
C SER A 114 2.52 2.06 -1.97
N THR A 115 2.58 1.66 -3.25
CA THR A 115 3.63 2.11 -4.20
C THR A 115 3.62 3.63 -4.43
N SER A 116 2.61 4.35 -3.91
CA SER A 116 2.63 5.81 -3.86
C SER A 116 3.87 6.39 -3.16
N THR A 117 4.50 5.63 -2.27
CA THR A 117 5.78 6.03 -1.67
C THR A 117 6.91 6.16 -2.69
N LEU A 118 6.91 5.35 -3.75
CA LEU A 118 7.85 5.47 -4.87
C LEU A 118 7.63 6.79 -5.63
N VAL A 119 6.36 7.15 -5.86
CA VAL A 119 5.99 8.43 -6.49
C VAL A 119 6.40 9.61 -5.61
N THR A 120 6.21 9.51 -4.29
CA THR A 120 6.65 10.54 -3.35
C THR A 120 8.18 10.71 -3.38
N ASN A 121 8.94 9.62 -3.39
CA ASN A 121 10.40 9.68 -3.50
C ASN A 121 10.85 10.32 -4.82
N TYR A 122 10.17 10.02 -5.92
CA TYR A 122 10.42 10.66 -7.22
C TYR A 122 10.19 12.17 -7.16
N LEU A 123 9.04 12.60 -6.60
CA LEU A 123 8.67 14.01 -6.48
C LEU A 123 9.66 14.79 -5.61
N THR A 124 10.01 14.25 -4.45
CA THR A 124 10.85 14.97 -3.48
C THR A 124 12.33 15.00 -3.88
N THR A 125 12.83 13.89 -4.43
CA THR A 125 14.29 13.75 -4.69
C THR A 125 14.67 14.19 -6.11
N ILE A 126 13.86 13.87 -7.13
CA ILE A 126 14.19 14.16 -8.54
C ILE A 126 13.57 15.48 -8.98
N LEU A 127 12.25 15.64 -8.80
CA LEU A 127 11.57 16.87 -9.21
C LEU A 127 11.69 17.99 -8.19
N LYS A 128 12.18 17.71 -6.96
CA LYS A 128 12.34 18.67 -5.85
C LYS A 128 11.07 19.46 -5.55
N VAL A 129 9.90 18.82 -5.70
CA VAL A 129 8.59 19.41 -5.42
C VAL A 129 8.38 19.49 -3.92
N ASP A 130 7.81 20.62 -3.47
CA ASP A 130 7.48 20.83 -2.05
C ASP A 130 6.46 19.82 -1.52
N SER A 131 6.54 19.55 -0.22
CA SER A 131 5.69 18.58 0.49
C SER A 131 4.20 18.92 0.41
N VAL A 132 3.84 20.20 0.34
CA VAL A 132 2.45 20.64 0.21
C VAL A 132 1.86 20.22 -1.14
N HIS A 133 2.60 20.45 -2.22
CA HIS A 133 2.20 20.02 -3.57
C HIS A 133 2.18 18.50 -3.70
N THR A 134 3.16 17.81 -3.10
CA THR A 134 3.19 16.34 -3.08
C THR A 134 1.93 15.76 -2.41
N ASN A 135 1.49 16.36 -1.30
CA ASN A 135 0.26 15.94 -0.62
C ASN A 135 -1.01 16.29 -1.40
N SER A 136 -1.01 17.39 -2.17
CA SER A 136 -2.15 17.78 -3.00
C SER A 136 -2.46 16.78 -4.11
N LEU A 137 -1.47 15.97 -4.52
CA LEU A 137 -1.69 14.88 -5.47
C LEU A 137 -2.76 13.89 -5.00
N CYS A 138 -2.91 13.71 -3.68
CA CYS A 138 -3.95 12.85 -3.11
C CYS A 138 -5.37 13.32 -3.45
N LEU A 139 -5.58 14.61 -3.79
CA LEU A 139 -6.90 15.12 -4.20
C LEU A 139 -7.38 14.49 -5.51
N TRP A 140 -6.45 14.16 -6.43
CA TRP A 140 -6.78 13.50 -7.69
C TRP A 140 -7.22 12.03 -7.53
N LEU A 141 -7.04 11.48 -6.33
CA LEU A 141 -7.58 10.17 -5.98
C LEU A 141 -9.11 10.21 -5.78
N LEU A 142 -9.67 11.35 -5.33
CA LEU A 142 -11.09 11.50 -5.03
C LEU A 142 -12.00 11.29 -6.25
N PRO A 143 -11.76 11.95 -7.42
CA PRO A 143 -12.58 11.69 -8.61
C PRO A 143 -12.47 10.23 -9.08
N GLY A 144 -11.30 9.59 -8.91
CA GLY A 144 -11.14 8.15 -9.16
C GLY A 144 -12.02 7.31 -8.25
N PHE A 145 -12.07 7.61 -6.96
CA PHE A 145 -12.94 6.94 -6.00
C PHE A 145 -14.43 7.14 -6.32
N ALA A 146 -14.84 8.36 -6.63
CA ALA A 146 -16.22 8.68 -6.97
C ALA A 146 -16.68 7.90 -8.21
N LEU A 147 -15.88 7.91 -9.28
CA LEU A 147 -16.17 7.15 -10.50
C LEU A 147 -16.16 5.64 -10.26
N GLY A 148 -15.19 5.12 -9.49
CA GLY A 148 -15.15 3.70 -9.13
C GLY A 148 -16.38 3.25 -8.36
N GLY A 149 -16.83 4.05 -7.38
CA GLY A 149 -18.07 3.81 -6.65
C GLY A 149 -19.30 3.83 -7.54
N PHE A 150 -19.39 4.82 -8.45
CA PHE A 150 -20.48 4.95 -9.40
C PHE A 150 -20.54 3.76 -10.39
N ILE A 151 -19.41 3.35 -10.94
CA ILE A 151 -19.29 2.17 -11.81
C ILE A 151 -19.75 0.92 -11.08
N CYS A 152 -19.31 0.71 -9.83
CA CYS A 152 -19.73 -0.43 -9.03
C CYS A 152 -21.24 -0.41 -8.76
N PHE A 153 -21.79 0.73 -8.36
CA PHE A 153 -23.22 0.87 -8.10
C PHE A 153 -24.05 0.51 -9.35
N TRP A 154 -23.69 1.10 -10.50
CA TRP A 154 -24.38 0.85 -11.77
C TRP A 154 -24.22 -0.59 -12.23
N TRP A 155 -23.02 -1.17 -12.12
CA TRP A 155 -22.72 -2.54 -12.46
C TRP A 155 -23.57 -3.54 -11.67
N PHE A 156 -23.64 -3.40 -10.35
CA PHE A 156 -24.43 -4.29 -9.51
C PHE A 156 -25.93 -4.11 -9.72
N ARG A 157 -26.39 -2.93 -10.08
CA ARG A 157 -27.79 -2.68 -10.43
C ARG A 157 -28.18 -3.32 -11.76
N TRP A 158 -27.32 -3.28 -12.76
CA TRP A 158 -27.64 -3.67 -14.13
C TRP A 158 -27.25 -5.10 -14.46
N GLN A 159 -25.99 -5.48 -14.20
CA GLN A 159 -25.40 -6.77 -14.56
C GLN A 159 -25.53 -7.86 -13.49
N ARG A 160 -26.11 -7.54 -12.35
CA ARG A 160 -26.34 -8.44 -11.21
C ARG A 160 -25.23 -9.47 -10.98
N TRP A 161 -24.19 -9.07 -10.23
CA TRP A 161 -23.25 -9.99 -9.58
C TRP A 161 -22.23 -10.70 -10.47
N ARG A 162 -21.89 -10.15 -11.61
CA ARG A 162 -20.73 -10.62 -12.39
C ARG A 162 -19.44 -10.01 -11.90
N PHE A 163 -18.92 -10.50 -10.77
CA PHE A 163 -17.67 -10.01 -10.17
C PHE A 163 -16.47 -10.08 -11.11
N ARG A 164 -16.39 -11.11 -11.94
CA ARG A 164 -15.23 -11.40 -12.78
C ARG A 164 -14.80 -10.24 -13.67
N PHE A 165 -15.76 -9.58 -14.32
CA PHE A 165 -15.44 -8.44 -15.19
C PHE A 165 -15.06 -7.19 -14.41
N LEU A 166 -15.73 -6.96 -13.27
CA LEU A 166 -15.45 -5.83 -12.40
C LEU A 166 -14.05 -5.93 -11.77
N ILE A 167 -13.67 -7.15 -11.32
CA ILE A 167 -12.35 -7.43 -10.77
C ILE A 167 -11.27 -7.27 -11.84
N ALA A 168 -11.48 -7.86 -13.04
CA ALA A 168 -10.53 -7.70 -14.14
C ALA A 168 -10.37 -6.24 -14.57
N GLY A 169 -11.46 -5.48 -14.65
CA GLY A 169 -11.44 -4.05 -14.95
C GLY A 169 -10.71 -3.23 -13.91
N GLY A 170 -10.95 -3.49 -12.61
CA GLY A 170 -10.25 -2.82 -11.52
C GLY A 170 -8.75 -3.14 -11.50
N MET A 171 -8.35 -4.39 -11.76
CA MET A 171 -6.94 -4.75 -11.89
C MET A 171 -6.29 -4.11 -13.12
N PHE A 172 -7.04 -4.00 -14.23
CA PHE A 172 -6.55 -3.32 -15.43
C PHE A 172 -6.31 -1.83 -15.21
N CYS A 173 -7.06 -1.16 -14.33
CA CYS A 173 -6.79 0.22 -13.93
C CYS A 173 -5.42 0.35 -13.23
N PHE A 174 -5.01 -0.64 -12.43
CA PHE A 174 -3.66 -0.66 -11.86
C PHE A 174 -2.57 -0.90 -12.92
N VAL A 175 -2.86 -1.72 -13.93
CA VAL A 175 -1.92 -1.88 -15.07
C VAL A 175 -1.72 -0.55 -15.78
N ILE A 176 -2.80 0.19 -16.07
CA ILE A 176 -2.72 1.53 -16.67
C ILE A 176 -1.94 2.48 -15.77
N TYR A 177 -2.18 2.46 -14.46
CA TYR A 177 -1.45 3.26 -13.48
C TYR A 177 0.06 3.04 -13.58
N PHE A 178 0.52 1.79 -13.52
CA PHE A 178 1.93 1.46 -13.62
C PHE A 178 2.51 1.71 -15.01
N ALA A 179 1.74 1.50 -16.08
CA ALA A 179 2.17 1.78 -17.44
C ALA A 179 2.44 3.27 -17.65
N ILE A 180 1.52 4.14 -17.23
CA ILE A 180 1.70 5.59 -17.34
C ILE A 180 2.92 6.05 -16.53
N LEU A 181 3.11 5.51 -15.32
CA LEU A 181 4.28 5.84 -14.50
C LEU A 181 5.59 5.36 -15.16
N TYR A 182 5.62 4.12 -15.67
CA TYR A 182 6.82 3.54 -16.28
C TYR A 182 7.30 4.35 -17.49
N PHE A 183 6.39 4.70 -18.39
CA PHE A 183 6.73 5.47 -19.59
C PHE A 183 6.94 6.95 -19.31
N GLY A 184 6.30 7.47 -18.30
CA GLY A 184 6.25 8.88 -18.03
C GLY A 184 7.30 9.39 -17.06
N VAL A 185 7.85 8.58 -16.19
CA VAL A 185 8.88 9.01 -15.25
C VAL A 185 10.16 9.37 -15.99
N SER A 186 10.50 10.67 -16.01
CA SER A 186 11.73 11.22 -16.58
C SER A 186 12.23 12.40 -15.74
N PRO A 187 13.50 12.82 -15.88
CA PRO A 187 14.02 13.99 -15.15
C PRO A 187 13.31 15.30 -15.51
N THR A 188 12.73 15.36 -16.72
CA THR A 188 12.09 16.56 -17.30
C THR A 188 10.57 16.52 -17.23
N SER A 189 9.99 15.50 -16.57
CA SER A 189 8.53 15.36 -16.47
C SER A 189 7.92 16.46 -15.61
N THR A 190 6.75 16.93 -16.03
CA THR A 190 5.96 17.89 -15.26
C THR A 190 5.18 17.18 -14.14
N TYR A 191 4.92 17.91 -13.07
CA TYR A 191 4.11 17.41 -11.94
C TYR A 191 2.71 16.96 -12.38
N GLU A 192 2.10 17.65 -13.34
CA GLU A 192 0.74 17.38 -13.84
C GLU A 192 0.57 16.01 -14.45
N MET A 193 1.64 15.42 -14.96
CA MET A 193 1.63 14.08 -15.51
C MET A 193 1.20 13.02 -14.50
N LEU A 194 1.38 13.27 -13.20
CA LEU A 194 1.04 12.35 -12.14
C LEU A 194 -0.47 12.38 -11.77
N TYR A 195 -1.25 13.31 -12.30
CA TYR A 195 -2.69 13.40 -12.05
C TYR A 195 -3.43 12.17 -12.60
N LEU A 196 -3.16 11.85 -13.84
CA LEU A 196 -3.82 10.76 -14.56
C LEU A 196 -3.54 9.38 -13.92
N PRO A 197 -2.29 8.97 -13.62
CA PRO A 197 -2.05 7.72 -12.92
C PRO A 197 -2.69 7.69 -11.53
N THR A 198 -2.65 8.78 -10.77
CA THR A 198 -3.28 8.83 -9.45
C THR A 198 -4.80 8.63 -9.53
N PHE A 199 -5.45 9.18 -10.54
CA PHE A 199 -6.86 8.96 -10.83
C PHE A 199 -7.15 7.47 -11.11
N PHE A 200 -6.39 6.80 -12.01
CA PHE A 200 -6.57 5.39 -12.30
C PHE A 200 -6.32 4.48 -11.09
N ARG A 201 -5.33 4.83 -10.25
CA ARG A 201 -5.11 4.14 -8.97
C ARG A 201 -6.33 4.22 -8.08
N GLY A 202 -6.94 5.41 -7.94
CA GLY A 202 -8.17 5.61 -7.16
C GLY A 202 -9.34 4.79 -7.69
N LEU A 203 -9.55 4.84 -9.00
CA LEU A 203 -10.62 4.11 -9.67
C LEU A 203 -10.48 2.59 -9.49
N GLY A 204 -9.29 2.04 -9.75
CA GLY A 204 -9.01 0.62 -9.55
C GLY A 204 -9.17 0.18 -8.10
N MET A 205 -8.60 0.95 -7.17
CA MET A 205 -8.67 0.69 -5.74
C MET A 205 -10.11 0.62 -5.22
N MET A 206 -10.94 1.64 -5.53
CA MET A 206 -12.34 1.68 -5.06
C MET A 206 -13.17 0.55 -5.65
N THR A 207 -13.03 0.31 -6.95
CA THR A 207 -13.75 -0.76 -7.66
C THR A 207 -13.44 -2.12 -7.05
N LEU A 208 -12.18 -2.42 -6.78
CA LEU A 208 -11.76 -3.70 -6.22
C LEU A 208 -12.13 -3.86 -4.75
N ILE A 209 -12.02 -2.79 -3.93
CA ILE A 209 -12.42 -2.82 -2.52
C ILE A 209 -13.91 -3.17 -2.40
N ILE A 210 -14.77 -2.55 -3.21
CA ILE A 210 -16.20 -2.83 -3.19
C ILE A 210 -16.45 -4.27 -3.67
N ALA A 211 -15.86 -4.68 -4.79
CA ALA A 211 -16.04 -6.00 -5.36
C ALA A 211 -15.63 -7.11 -4.38
N PHE A 212 -14.42 -7.03 -3.82
CA PHE A 212 -13.92 -8.04 -2.88
C PHE A 212 -14.57 -7.93 -1.50
N GLY A 213 -14.96 -6.73 -1.06
CA GLY A 213 -15.76 -6.55 0.17
C GLY A 213 -17.06 -7.33 0.13
N LEU A 214 -17.78 -7.23 -0.97
CA LEU A 214 -19.01 -8.00 -1.19
C LEU A 214 -18.74 -9.49 -1.40
N TYR A 215 -17.69 -9.85 -2.13
CA TYR A 215 -17.31 -11.24 -2.39
C TYR A 215 -16.97 -12.01 -1.11
N VAL A 216 -16.24 -11.38 -0.19
CA VAL A 216 -15.86 -11.99 1.10
C VAL A 216 -17.05 -12.09 2.07
N ALA A 217 -18.00 -11.15 1.97
CA ALA A 217 -19.22 -11.14 2.78
C ALA A 217 -20.31 -12.11 2.26
N GLU A 218 -20.10 -12.72 1.09
CA GLU A 218 -21.07 -13.61 0.46
C GLU A 218 -21.36 -14.85 1.32
N ASN A 219 -22.65 -15.16 1.52
CA ASN A 219 -23.14 -16.33 2.26
C ASN A 219 -22.56 -16.46 3.70
N LEU A 220 -22.25 -15.33 4.32
CA LEU A 220 -21.72 -15.29 5.68
C LEU A 220 -22.89 -15.31 6.67
N GLU A 221 -22.82 -16.18 7.67
CA GLU A 221 -23.74 -16.14 8.81
C GLU A 221 -23.50 -14.85 9.63
N PHE A 222 -24.58 -14.24 10.11
CA PHE A 222 -24.52 -12.96 10.85
C PHE A 222 -23.54 -13.00 12.02
N LYS A 223 -23.47 -14.13 12.76
CA LYS A 223 -22.54 -14.30 13.90
C LYS A 223 -21.05 -14.18 13.54
N TYR A 224 -20.68 -14.42 12.28
CA TYR A 224 -19.29 -14.32 11.82
C TYR A 224 -18.98 -13.01 11.12
N LEU A 225 -19.95 -12.11 10.99
CA LEU A 225 -19.79 -10.83 10.30
C LEU A 225 -18.68 -9.98 10.92
N LEU A 226 -18.65 -9.90 12.25
CA LEU A 226 -17.63 -9.13 12.98
C LEU A 226 -16.22 -9.73 12.81
N SER A 227 -16.10 -11.04 12.88
CA SER A 227 -14.83 -11.74 12.64
C SER A 227 -14.34 -11.57 11.21
N ASN A 228 -15.25 -11.59 10.23
CA ASN A 228 -14.93 -11.33 8.84
C ASN A 228 -14.45 -9.88 8.63
N ALA A 229 -15.13 -8.91 9.25
CA ALA A 229 -14.72 -7.50 9.21
C ALA A 229 -13.33 -7.30 9.81
N PHE A 230 -13.01 -8.00 10.92
CA PHE A 230 -11.67 -7.98 11.50
C PHE A 230 -10.61 -8.46 10.50
N PHE A 231 -10.81 -9.59 9.82
CA PHE A 231 -9.86 -10.09 8.81
C PHE A 231 -9.74 -9.15 7.62
N VAL A 232 -10.85 -8.58 7.14
CA VAL A 232 -10.81 -7.57 6.07
C VAL A 232 -9.95 -6.38 6.46
N ILE A 233 -10.14 -5.83 7.66
CA ILE A 233 -9.35 -4.70 8.16
C ILE A 233 -7.89 -5.11 8.35
N LEU A 234 -7.64 -6.29 8.90
CA LEU A 234 -6.31 -6.82 9.14
C LEU A 234 -5.50 -6.92 7.83
N PHE A 235 -6.03 -7.61 6.84
CA PHE A 235 -5.34 -7.82 5.57
C PHE A 235 -5.26 -6.53 4.73
N ARG A 236 -6.36 -5.76 4.68
CA ARG A 236 -6.43 -4.55 3.86
C ARG A 236 -5.70 -3.37 4.46
N SER A 237 -5.95 -3.07 5.73
CA SER A 237 -5.56 -1.77 6.31
C SER A 237 -4.36 -1.86 7.24
N ALA A 238 -4.11 -3.01 7.85
CA ALA A 238 -2.99 -3.19 8.77
C ALA A 238 -1.75 -3.78 8.07
N LEU A 239 -1.85 -5.00 7.55
CA LEU A 239 -0.70 -5.71 6.99
C LEU A 239 -0.26 -5.18 5.63
N SER A 240 -1.21 -4.96 4.73
CA SER A 240 -0.89 -4.68 3.32
C SER A 240 -0.10 -3.39 3.08
N PRO A 241 -0.49 -2.22 3.65
CA PRO A 241 0.28 -0.99 3.43
C PRO A 241 1.70 -1.09 3.98
N VAL A 242 1.87 -1.73 5.14
CA VAL A 242 3.18 -1.90 5.77
C VAL A 242 4.06 -2.86 4.96
N LEU A 243 3.51 -3.99 4.52
CA LEU A 243 4.21 -4.91 3.63
C LEU A 243 4.61 -4.24 2.31
N GLY A 244 3.67 -3.51 1.68
CA GLY A 244 3.93 -2.84 0.43
C GLY A 244 5.01 -1.76 0.56
N MET A 245 4.94 -0.92 1.60
CA MET A 245 5.94 0.10 1.85
C MET A 245 7.32 -0.53 2.14
N SER A 246 7.37 -1.55 2.99
CA SER A 246 8.61 -2.24 3.35
C SER A 246 9.25 -2.92 2.15
N VAL A 247 8.50 -3.71 1.39
CA VAL A 247 9.01 -4.41 0.20
C VAL A 247 9.48 -3.40 -0.85
N CYS A 248 8.68 -2.37 -1.16
CA CYS A 248 9.04 -1.38 -2.16
C CYS A 248 10.26 -0.56 -1.74
N SER A 249 10.36 -0.14 -0.48
CA SER A 249 11.50 0.66 -0.02
C SER A 249 12.81 -0.15 0.04
N ASN A 250 12.75 -1.43 0.45
CA ASN A 250 13.91 -2.31 0.45
C ASN A 250 14.36 -2.65 -0.99
N ALA A 251 13.42 -3.04 -1.86
CA ALA A 251 13.73 -3.35 -3.24
C ALA A 251 14.34 -2.13 -3.96
N LEU A 252 13.75 -0.94 -3.77
CA LEU A 252 14.29 0.30 -4.33
C LEU A 252 15.72 0.57 -3.82
N TYR A 253 15.97 0.38 -2.54
CA TYR A 253 17.30 0.59 -1.97
C TYR A 253 18.35 -0.33 -2.58
N HIS A 254 18.07 -1.62 -2.68
CA HIS A 254 19.01 -2.58 -3.28
C HIS A 254 19.23 -2.31 -4.77
N LEU A 255 18.17 -1.99 -5.52
CA LEU A 255 18.27 -1.62 -6.92
C LEU A 255 19.09 -0.32 -7.08
N GLN A 256 18.88 0.66 -6.21
CA GLN A 256 19.61 1.92 -6.24
C GLN A 256 21.09 1.73 -5.93
N GLN A 257 21.45 0.91 -4.95
CA GLN A 257 22.86 0.59 -4.67
C GLN A 257 23.53 -0.10 -5.86
N LYS A 258 22.84 -1.10 -6.43
CA LYS A 258 23.33 -1.80 -7.64
C LYS A 258 23.55 -0.81 -8.80
N ASN A 259 22.57 0.01 -9.11
CA ASN A 259 22.63 0.94 -10.22
C ASN A 259 23.63 2.07 -9.96
N PHE A 260 23.76 2.53 -8.72
CA PHE A 260 24.77 3.51 -8.33
C PHE A 260 26.18 2.94 -8.52
N TYR A 261 26.43 1.69 -8.10
CA TYR A 261 27.71 1.04 -8.32
C TYR A 261 28.04 0.90 -9.81
N LEU A 262 27.11 0.44 -10.64
CA LEU A 262 27.29 0.29 -12.08
C LEU A 262 27.55 1.65 -12.77
N LEU A 263 26.84 2.70 -12.37
CA LEU A 263 27.04 4.04 -12.89
C LEU A 263 28.40 4.62 -12.46
N SER A 264 28.78 4.41 -11.18
CA SER A 264 30.07 4.90 -10.65
C SER A 264 31.27 4.25 -11.33
N GLU A 265 31.15 2.96 -11.68
CA GLU A 265 32.19 2.22 -12.42
C GLU A 265 32.35 2.75 -13.86
N SER A 266 31.25 3.19 -14.47
CA SER A 266 31.28 3.78 -15.82
C SER A 266 31.85 5.19 -15.88
N VAL A 267 31.87 5.92 -14.74
CA VAL A 267 32.41 7.30 -14.67
C VAL A 267 33.93 7.23 -14.59
N THR A 268 34.56 7.42 -15.73
CA THR A 268 36.03 7.52 -15.85
C THR A 268 36.44 8.93 -16.29
N ALA A 269 37.70 9.30 -16.11
CA ALA A 269 38.22 10.57 -16.58
C ALA A 269 38.13 10.74 -18.11
N ALA A 270 37.91 9.64 -18.86
CA ALA A 270 37.68 9.64 -20.30
C ALA A 270 36.20 9.90 -20.68
N ASP A 271 35.26 9.87 -19.73
CA ASP A 271 33.87 10.19 -20.01
C ASP A 271 33.69 11.72 -20.11
N ALA A 272 33.48 12.18 -21.34
CA ALA A 272 33.34 13.58 -21.65
C ALA A 272 32.17 14.26 -20.92
N LEU A 273 31.08 13.54 -20.66
CA LEU A 273 29.92 14.07 -19.94
C LEU A 273 30.22 14.27 -18.43
N ALA A 274 30.84 13.30 -17.81
CA ALA A 274 31.24 13.39 -16.41
C ALA A 274 32.29 14.48 -16.20
N TYR A 275 33.29 14.53 -17.07
CA TYR A 275 34.33 15.56 -17.05
C TYR A 275 33.76 16.98 -17.26
N ASN A 276 32.88 17.17 -18.24
CA ASN A 276 32.24 18.46 -18.46
C ASN A 276 31.35 18.89 -17.26
N ASN A 277 30.60 17.99 -16.66
CA ASN A 277 29.82 18.31 -15.48
C ASN A 277 30.70 18.66 -14.27
N TYR A 278 31.79 17.95 -14.08
CA TYR A 278 32.76 18.26 -13.02
C TYR A 278 33.41 19.63 -13.22
N THR A 279 33.95 19.88 -14.44
CA THR A 279 34.62 21.15 -14.77
C THR A 279 33.69 22.34 -14.73
N SER A 280 32.45 22.21 -15.20
CA SER A 280 31.44 23.28 -15.12
C SER A 280 31.08 23.61 -13.67
N SER A 281 30.91 22.57 -12.80
CA SER A 281 30.65 22.76 -11.40
C SER A 281 31.84 23.39 -10.66
N LEU A 282 33.07 23.00 -11.02
CA LEU A 282 34.30 23.57 -10.48
C LEU A 282 34.43 25.06 -10.85
N GLN A 283 34.23 25.38 -12.13
CA GLN A 283 34.27 26.78 -12.61
C GLN A 283 33.20 27.63 -11.94
N SER A 284 31.99 27.09 -11.79
CA SER A 284 30.90 27.77 -11.09
C SER A 284 31.24 28.09 -9.63
N ALA A 285 31.86 27.15 -8.92
CA ALA A 285 32.26 27.34 -7.53
C ALA A 285 33.39 28.37 -7.39
N LEU A 286 34.39 28.33 -8.29
CA LEU A 286 35.46 29.33 -8.36
C LEU A 286 34.93 30.74 -8.69
N ALA A 287 33.95 30.85 -9.60
CA ALA A 287 33.31 32.12 -9.94
C ALA A 287 32.50 32.70 -8.75
N GLN A 288 32.05 31.87 -7.82
CA GLN A 288 31.41 32.28 -6.57
C GLN A 288 32.39 32.70 -5.46
N GLY A 289 33.71 32.63 -5.73
CA GLY A 289 34.76 33.09 -4.84
C GLY A 289 35.26 32.03 -3.82
N HIS A 290 34.89 30.74 -4.01
CA HIS A 290 35.41 29.64 -3.20
C HIS A 290 36.90 29.37 -3.52
N GLY A 291 37.66 28.97 -2.51
CA GLY A 291 39.05 28.54 -2.71
C GLY A 291 39.10 27.23 -3.51
N MET A 292 40.26 26.95 -4.16
CA MET A 292 40.43 25.80 -5.05
C MET A 292 40.02 24.45 -4.39
N SER A 293 40.48 24.21 -3.15
CA SER A 293 40.16 23.01 -2.41
C SER A 293 38.66 22.87 -2.11
N GLU A 294 38.00 23.98 -1.78
CA GLU A 294 36.58 24.02 -1.50
C GLU A 294 35.75 23.83 -2.78
N ALA A 295 36.20 24.44 -3.90
CA ALA A 295 35.58 24.28 -5.19
C ALA A 295 35.67 22.85 -5.72
N GLU A 296 36.79 22.15 -5.50
CA GLU A 296 36.93 20.71 -5.82
C GLU A 296 35.97 19.84 -5.01
N GLN A 297 35.82 20.11 -3.70
CA GLN A 297 34.84 19.38 -2.86
C GLN A 297 33.40 19.61 -3.34
N LEU A 298 33.05 20.85 -3.69
CA LEU A 298 31.73 21.18 -4.22
C LEU A 298 31.46 20.52 -5.58
N ALA A 299 32.43 20.50 -6.47
CA ALA A 299 32.34 19.83 -7.78
C ALA A 299 32.18 18.31 -7.62
N THR A 300 32.93 17.68 -6.71
CA THR A 300 32.81 16.25 -6.41
C THR A 300 31.45 15.92 -5.80
N THR A 301 30.96 16.73 -4.88
CA THR A 301 29.65 16.57 -4.27
C THR A 301 28.53 16.74 -5.31
N SER A 302 28.67 17.69 -6.22
CA SER A 302 27.73 17.89 -7.34
C SER A 302 27.66 16.67 -8.26
N LEU A 303 28.82 16.12 -8.63
CA LEU A 303 28.91 14.90 -9.43
C LEU A 303 28.26 13.71 -8.72
N TYR A 304 28.56 13.50 -7.44
CA TYR A 304 27.96 12.47 -6.61
C TYR A 304 26.44 12.59 -6.57
N ASN A 305 25.89 13.78 -6.35
CA ASN A 305 24.46 14.04 -6.32
C ASN A 305 23.79 13.74 -7.66
N THR A 306 24.45 14.05 -8.77
CA THR A 306 23.96 13.76 -10.12
C THR A 306 23.88 12.26 -10.35
N LEU A 307 24.93 11.51 -10.00
CA LEU A 307 24.96 10.05 -10.08
C LEU A 307 23.89 9.42 -9.18
N TYR A 308 23.72 9.94 -7.97
CA TYR A 308 22.70 9.48 -7.03
C TYR A 308 21.28 9.66 -7.60
N GLN A 309 20.99 10.81 -8.20
CA GLN A 309 19.68 11.07 -8.84
C GLN A 309 19.44 10.19 -10.06
N GLN A 310 20.47 9.97 -10.89
CA GLN A 310 20.38 9.08 -12.06
C GLN A 310 20.17 7.62 -11.63
N SER A 311 20.91 7.15 -10.63
CA SER A 311 20.74 5.80 -10.09
C SER A 311 19.35 5.57 -9.49
N LEU A 312 18.82 6.57 -8.77
CA LEU A 312 17.46 6.53 -8.24
C LEU A 312 16.41 6.47 -9.36
N LEU A 313 16.56 7.29 -10.40
CA LEU A 313 15.64 7.29 -11.53
C LEU A 313 15.61 5.93 -12.25
N LEU A 314 16.78 5.36 -12.51
CA LEU A 314 16.91 4.06 -13.16
C LEU A 314 16.26 2.97 -12.30
N SER A 315 16.53 2.98 -10.99
CA SER A 315 15.98 2.02 -10.03
C SER A 315 14.46 2.15 -9.89
N LEU A 316 13.92 3.37 -9.92
CA LEU A 316 12.49 3.61 -9.94
C LEU A 316 11.85 3.04 -11.21
N LYS A 317 12.47 3.21 -12.38
CA LYS A 317 11.98 2.63 -13.63
C LYS A 317 12.01 1.10 -13.62
N GLU A 318 13.09 0.49 -13.16
CA GLU A 318 13.18 -0.97 -12.99
C GLU A 318 12.07 -1.49 -12.06
N MET A 319 11.87 -0.83 -10.92
CA MET A 319 10.83 -1.20 -9.95
C MET A 319 9.42 -1.07 -10.53
N LEU A 320 9.13 0.03 -11.22
CA LEU A 320 7.84 0.25 -11.89
C LEU A 320 7.60 -0.77 -12.99
N GLY A 321 8.64 -1.16 -13.74
CA GLY A 321 8.57 -2.21 -14.75
C GLY A 321 8.23 -3.58 -14.15
N ILE A 322 8.87 -3.96 -13.03
CA ILE A 322 8.56 -5.20 -12.31
C ILE A 322 7.09 -5.17 -11.81
N LEU A 323 6.67 -4.07 -11.20
CA LEU A 323 5.29 -3.91 -10.70
C LEU A 323 4.26 -3.97 -11.83
N LEU A 324 4.56 -3.40 -12.99
CA LEU A 324 3.72 -3.46 -14.19
C LEU A 324 3.52 -4.92 -14.64
N ILE A 325 4.62 -5.68 -14.76
CA ILE A 325 4.57 -7.09 -15.17
C ILE A 325 3.78 -7.91 -14.16
N VAL A 326 4.07 -7.77 -12.87
CA VAL A 326 3.37 -8.49 -11.79
C VAL A 326 1.87 -8.17 -11.81
N THR A 327 1.52 -6.89 -11.94
CA THR A 327 0.12 -6.47 -11.97
C THR A 327 -0.61 -7.00 -13.20
N LEU A 328 0.06 -7.02 -14.36
CA LEU A 328 -0.48 -7.57 -15.59
C LEU A 328 -0.72 -9.09 -15.47
N ILE A 329 0.22 -9.83 -14.89
CA ILE A 329 0.05 -11.27 -14.63
C ILE A 329 -1.16 -11.49 -13.71
N ILE A 330 -1.28 -10.74 -12.62
CA ILE A 330 -2.40 -10.86 -11.68
C ILE A 330 -3.73 -10.48 -12.37
N ALA A 331 -3.75 -9.45 -13.22
CA ALA A 331 -4.93 -9.05 -13.99
C ALA A 331 -5.39 -10.16 -14.95
N VAL A 332 -4.45 -10.79 -15.65
CA VAL A 332 -4.73 -11.92 -16.54
C VAL A 332 -5.20 -13.13 -15.74
N VAL A 333 -4.51 -13.50 -14.66
CA VAL A 333 -4.89 -14.63 -13.79
C VAL A 333 -6.28 -14.41 -13.19
N SER A 334 -6.59 -13.18 -12.75
CA SER A 334 -7.92 -12.85 -12.21
C SER A 334 -9.07 -13.09 -13.21
N ARG A 335 -8.77 -13.04 -14.51
CA ARG A 335 -9.75 -13.31 -15.57
C ARG A 335 -10.10 -14.80 -15.67
N PHE A 336 -9.18 -15.69 -15.31
CA PHE A 336 -9.38 -17.13 -15.35
C PHE A 336 -10.02 -17.70 -14.08
N ILE A 337 -9.89 -17.02 -12.95
CA ILE A 337 -10.49 -17.45 -11.68
C ILE A 337 -12.01 -17.44 -11.80
N PRO A 338 -12.72 -18.52 -11.44
CA PRO A 338 -14.16 -18.60 -11.50
C PRO A 338 -14.81 -17.81 -10.35
N PHE A 339 -14.74 -16.49 -10.41
CA PHE A 339 -15.59 -15.64 -9.59
C PHE A 339 -17.02 -15.75 -10.13
N HIS A 340 -17.98 -16.11 -9.30
CA HIS A 340 -19.37 -16.43 -9.60
C HIS A 340 -19.96 -15.94 -10.95
N LYS A 341 -20.58 -16.87 -11.66
CA LYS A 341 -21.17 -16.55 -12.99
C LYS A 341 -22.55 -15.92 -12.93
N THR A 342 -23.42 -16.24 -11.97
CA THR A 342 -24.85 -15.93 -12.13
C THR A 342 -25.75 -16.08 -10.88
N VAL A 343 -25.30 -15.98 -9.66
CA VAL A 343 -26.19 -16.16 -8.51
C VAL A 343 -26.51 -14.82 -7.85
N ARG A 344 -27.78 -14.59 -7.50
CA ARG A 344 -28.17 -13.50 -6.59
C ARG A 344 -27.44 -13.73 -5.26
N VAL A 345 -26.48 -12.89 -4.95
CA VAL A 345 -25.77 -12.98 -3.69
C VAL A 345 -26.67 -12.45 -2.60
N LYS A 346 -27.08 -13.30 -1.70
CA LYS A 346 -27.68 -12.88 -0.42
C LYS A 346 -26.49 -12.48 0.46
N VAL A 347 -26.18 -11.21 0.52
CA VAL A 347 -25.06 -10.67 1.32
C VAL A 347 -25.26 -10.97 2.80
N LEU A 348 -26.49 -11.01 3.26
CA LEU A 348 -26.89 -11.42 4.60
C LEU A 348 -28.14 -12.30 4.49
N LYS A 349 -28.15 -13.46 5.13
CA LYS A 349 -29.38 -14.18 5.41
C LYS A 349 -30.20 -13.29 6.36
N THR A 350 -31.24 -12.67 5.83
CA THR A 350 -32.18 -11.92 6.65
C THR A 350 -32.86 -12.90 7.61
N GLY A 351 -33.14 -12.47 8.85
CA GLY A 351 -33.68 -13.32 9.90
C GLY A 351 -34.98 -14.08 9.57
N LYS A 352 -35.63 -13.80 8.44
CA LYS A 352 -36.74 -14.59 7.87
C LYS A 352 -36.29 -15.94 7.27
N ASP A 353 -35.01 -16.15 7.00
CA ASP A 353 -34.47 -17.41 6.49
C ASP A 353 -33.87 -18.27 7.63
N MET A 354 -34.09 -17.88 8.89
CA MET A 354 -33.63 -18.58 10.10
C MET A 354 -34.78 -19.27 10.91
N ILE A 355 -36.00 -19.30 10.37
CA ILE A 355 -37.12 -20.08 10.93
C ILE A 355 -37.34 -21.31 10.09
#